data_382a319e44f232f50b39f8a5d6e6667a
#
_entry.id   382a319e44f232f50b39f8a5d6e6667a
#
_cell.length_a   1.000
_cell.length_b   1.000
_cell.length_c   1.000
_cell.angle_alpha   90.00
_cell.angle_beta   90.00
_cell.angle_gamma   90.00
#
_symmetry.space_group_name_H-M   'P 1'
#
loop_
_entity.id
_entity.type
_entity.pdbx_description
1 polymer ?
#
loop_
_entity_poly.entity_id
_entity_poly.type
_entity_poly.pdbx_seq_one_letter_code
_entity_poly.pdbx_strand_id
1 'polypeptide(L)'
;MKSFKIALAQFSPHIGNIEANAQKMLDQINEAKKQKADLIVFPELSTVGYPAEDLLLRPSLAKRTQKAFELLSQVKDIVVVFGFVNQTEDGQRYNAAAVMKDGQVLGIYNKQNLPNYGVFDEKRYFSEGQQHLVFEYLGHKFGVLICEDAWSLNTVHQLSQLNVETVLILNASPYEVGKPQHRLTTMGELAKQLHINLVYTNQVCGQDDLIFDGTSFVINQDGTTALQAPSFKEDLYYAEYAAEQKAFKVTTISPVLDTMAEIYQG
;
A
#
# COMPACT_ATOMS: atom_id res chain seq x y z
N MET A 1 10.57 13.11 -17.73
CA MET A 1 9.38 12.56 -17.01
C MET A 1 8.32 12.20 -18.03
N LYS A 2 7.74 11.01 -17.94
CA LYS A 2 6.66 10.54 -18.82
C LYS A 2 5.37 10.44 -18.02
N SER A 3 4.22 10.58 -18.69
CA SER A 3 2.92 10.22 -18.09
C SER A 3 2.87 8.71 -17.88
N PHE A 4 2.17 8.27 -16.83
CA PHE A 4 2.03 6.86 -16.45
C PHE A 4 0.69 6.59 -15.78
N LYS A 5 0.32 5.33 -15.70
CA LYS A 5 -0.90 4.86 -15.04
C LYS A 5 -0.55 3.96 -13.87
N ILE A 6 -1.13 4.24 -12.70
CA ILE A 6 -1.04 3.40 -11.49
C ILE A 6 -2.35 2.67 -11.26
N ALA A 7 -2.24 1.37 -10.95
CA ALA A 7 -3.34 0.59 -10.40
C ALA A 7 -3.21 0.51 -8.87
N LEU A 8 -4.27 0.85 -8.15
CA LEU A 8 -4.44 0.64 -6.72
C LEU A 8 -5.23 -0.65 -6.54
N ALA A 9 -4.62 -1.67 -5.95
CA ALA A 9 -5.29 -2.92 -5.64
C ALA A 9 -5.97 -2.81 -4.27
N GLN A 10 -7.25 -2.46 -4.23
CA GLN A 10 -8.05 -2.58 -3.02
C GLN A 10 -8.36 -4.05 -2.79
N PHE A 11 -7.46 -4.72 -2.10
CA PHE A 11 -7.26 -6.16 -2.09
C PHE A 11 -7.75 -6.77 -0.77
N SER A 12 -8.37 -7.96 -0.87
CA SER A 12 -8.80 -8.76 0.27
C SER A 12 -7.90 -10.00 0.40
N PRO A 13 -6.85 -9.96 1.24
CA PRO A 13 -6.01 -11.13 1.47
C PRO A 13 -6.68 -12.15 2.38
N HIS A 14 -6.39 -13.44 2.20
CA HIS A 14 -6.69 -14.49 3.16
C HIS A 14 -5.52 -14.64 4.13
N ILE A 15 -5.78 -14.47 5.43
CA ILE A 15 -4.76 -14.54 6.46
C ILE A 15 -4.02 -15.87 6.43
N GLY A 16 -2.69 -15.82 6.35
CA GLY A 16 -1.81 -16.98 6.33
C GLY A 16 -1.82 -17.81 5.05
N ASN A 17 -2.66 -17.51 4.06
CA ASN A 17 -2.71 -18.25 2.79
C ASN A 17 -1.83 -17.59 1.72
N ILE A 18 -0.51 -17.61 1.96
CA ILE A 18 0.49 -16.88 1.16
C ILE A 18 0.43 -17.26 -0.31
N GLU A 19 0.31 -18.54 -0.61
CA GLU A 19 0.30 -19.04 -1.99
C GLU A 19 -0.94 -18.57 -2.75
N ALA A 20 -2.13 -18.64 -2.13
CA ALA A 20 -3.37 -18.18 -2.77
C ALA A 20 -3.38 -16.64 -2.90
N ASN A 21 -2.86 -15.91 -1.91
CA ASN A 21 -2.74 -14.47 -2.00
C ASN A 21 -1.79 -14.07 -3.15
N ALA A 22 -0.64 -14.73 -3.28
CA ALA A 22 0.30 -14.48 -4.37
C ALA A 22 -0.30 -14.79 -5.75
N GLN A 23 -1.08 -15.88 -5.87
CA GLN A 23 -1.79 -16.19 -7.11
C GLN A 23 -2.85 -15.12 -7.44
N LYS A 24 -3.64 -14.70 -6.46
CA LYS A 24 -4.64 -13.63 -6.62
C LYS A 24 -3.98 -12.30 -7.00
N MET A 25 -2.84 -11.99 -6.40
CA MET A 25 -2.04 -10.82 -6.80
C MET A 25 -1.59 -10.94 -8.25
N LEU A 26 -1.11 -12.09 -8.69
CA LEU A 26 -0.71 -12.33 -10.09
C LEU A 26 -1.89 -12.11 -11.06
N ASP A 27 -3.08 -12.58 -10.71
CA ASP A 27 -4.29 -12.40 -11.52
C ASP A 27 -4.64 -10.90 -11.63
N GLN A 28 -4.58 -10.15 -10.54
CA GLN A 28 -4.81 -8.69 -10.53
C GLN A 28 -3.71 -7.92 -11.30
N ILE A 29 -2.45 -8.34 -11.21
CA ILE A 29 -1.36 -7.78 -12.01
C ILE A 29 -1.64 -7.97 -13.51
N ASN A 30 -2.07 -9.15 -13.92
CA ASN A 30 -2.42 -9.43 -15.31
C ASN A 30 -3.60 -8.57 -15.79
N GLU A 31 -4.59 -8.33 -14.93
CA GLU A 31 -5.70 -7.42 -15.26
C GLU A 31 -5.21 -5.95 -15.36
N ALA A 32 -4.37 -5.50 -14.44
CA ALA A 32 -3.78 -4.17 -14.49
C ALA A 32 -2.96 -3.96 -15.79
N LYS A 33 -2.22 -4.97 -16.24
CA LYS A 33 -1.50 -4.94 -17.54
C LYS A 33 -2.44 -4.79 -18.73
N LYS A 34 -3.60 -5.48 -18.76
CA LYS A 34 -4.62 -5.30 -19.82
C LYS A 34 -5.13 -3.86 -19.86
N GLN A 35 -5.25 -3.21 -18.69
CA GLN A 35 -5.63 -1.81 -18.56
C GLN A 35 -4.46 -0.84 -18.80
N LYS A 36 -3.30 -1.35 -19.24
CA LYS A 36 -2.08 -0.58 -19.52
C LYS A 36 -1.57 0.21 -18.31
N ALA A 37 -1.68 -0.37 -17.12
CA ALA A 37 -1.02 0.19 -15.95
C ALA A 37 0.50 -0.05 -16.02
N ASP A 38 1.27 0.99 -15.68
CA ASP A 38 2.72 0.96 -15.62
C ASP A 38 3.22 0.48 -14.26
N LEU A 39 2.37 0.64 -13.22
CA LEU A 39 2.66 0.28 -11.85
C LEU A 39 1.39 -0.18 -11.14
N ILE A 40 1.51 -1.18 -10.25
CA ILE A 40 0.45 -1.64 -9.36
C ILE A 40 0.94 -1.62 -7.91
N VAL A 41 0.09 -1.13 -7.01
CA VAL A 41 0.35 -1.08 -5.57
C VAL A 41 -0.66 -1.95 -4.84
N PHE A 42 -0.15 -2.90 -4.05
CA PHE A 42 -0.93 -3.73 -3.13
C PHE A 42 -0.84 -3.20 -1.70
N PRO A 43 -1.77 -3.58 -0.82
CA PRO A 43 -1.77 -3.16 0.58
C PRO A 43 -0.59 -3.70 1.41
N GLU A 44 -0.52 -3.22 2.64
CA GLU A 44 0.36 -3.72 3.71
C GLU A 44 0.16 -5.23 3.91
N LEU A 45 1.27 -5.97 4.09
CA LEU A 45 1.30 -7.43 4.30
C LEU A 45 0.40 -8.24 3.35
N SER A 46 0.17 -7.75 2.13
CA SER A 46 -0.75 -8.38 1.15
C SER A 46 -0.44 -9.85 0.85
N THR A 47 0.81 -10.31 1.03
CA THR A 47 1.17 -11.71 0.85
C THR A 47 0.66 -12.62 1.97
N VAL A 48 0.71 -12.18 3.24
CA VAL A 48 0.32 -12.98 4.40
C VAL A 48 -1.04 -12.59 4.96
N GLY A 49 -1.49 -11.35 4.67
CA GLY A 49 -2.67 -10.71 5.25
C GLY A 49 -2.38 -10.02 6.59
N TYR A 50 -3.20 -9.03 6.95
CA TYR A 50 -3.06 -8.26 8.19
C TYR A 50 -4.40 -8.27 8.98
N PRO A 51 -4.36 -8.52 10.31
CA PRO A 51 -3.23 -8.93 11.12
C PRO A 51 -2.94 -10.44 11.03
N ALA A 52 -1.68 -10.83 10.90
CA ALA A 52 -1.30 -12.24 10.81
C ALA A 52 -0.89 -12.85 12.15
N GLU A 53 -0.64 -12.02 13.15
CA GLU A 53 -0.37 -12.38 14.56
C GLU A 53 0.61 -13.56 14.73
N ASP A 54 0.29 -14.57 15.53
CA ASP A 54 1.16 -15.72 15.82
C ASP A 54 1.48 -16.58 14.57
N LEU A 55 0.78 -16.39 13.46
CA LEU A 55 1.17 -17.03 12.19
C LEU A 55 2.54 -16.55 11.71
N LEU A 56 2.94 -15.33 12.11
CA LEU A 56 4.26 -14.75 11.83
C LEU A 56 5.42 -15.53 12.47
N LEU A 57 5.14 -16.30 13.52
CA LEU A 57 6.11 -17.12 14.24
C LEU A 57 6.32 -18.52 13.62
N ARG A 58 5.53 -18.88 12.61
CA ARG A 58 5.61 -20.21 11.98
C ARG A 58 6.93 -20.38 11.23
N PRO A 59 7.68 -21.49 11.47
CA PRO A 59 8.96 -21.74 10.79
C PRO A 59 8.86 -21.81 9.25
N SER A 60 7.68 -22.14 8.73
CA SER A 60 7.43 -22.24 7.29
C SER A 60 7.25 -20.90 6.60
N LEU A 61 7.10 -19.78 7.34
CA LEU A 61 6.77 -18.47 6.80
C LEU A 61 7.77 -18.01 5.74
N ALA A 62 9.06 -18.00 6.06
CA ALA A 62 10.12 -17.55 5.16
C ALA A 62 10.13 -18.32 3.83
N LYS A 63 10.02 -19.66 3.89
CA LYS A 63 9.98 -20.52 2.70
C LYS A 63 8.73 -20.24 1.84
N ARG A 64 7.58 -19.99 2.47
CA ARG A 64 6.33 -19.69 1.75
C ARG A 64 6.38 -18.29 1.14
N THR A 65 6.95 -17.31 1.85
CA THR A 65 7.20 -15.96 1.31
C THR A 65 8.12 -16.03 0.09
N GLN A 66 9.20 -16.84 0.14
CA GLN A 66 10.08 -17.03 -1.00
C GLN A 66 9.33 -17.57 -2.23
N LYS A 67 8.44 -18.55 -2.07
CA LYS A 67 7.61 -19.06 -3.18
C LYS A 67 6.70 -17.98 -3.78
N ALA A 68 6.15 -17.09 -2.95
CA ALA A 68 5.39 -15.96 -3.45
C ALA A 68 6.26 -15.01 -4.32
N PHE A 69 7.49 -14.73 -3.89
CA PHE A 69 8.45 -13.97 -4.69
C PHE A 69 8.81 -14.68 -6.01
N GLU A 70 9.04 -15.99 -5.98
CA GLU A 70 9.30 -16.80 -7.18
C GLU A 70 8.14 -16.70 -8.19
N LEU A 71 6.90 -16.74 -7.72
CA LEU A 71 5.72 -16.58 -8.57
C LEU A 71 5.65 -15.16 -9.16
N LEU A 72 5.81 -14.15 -8.33
CA LEU A 72 5.72 -12.74 -8.77
C LEU A 72 6.91 -12.32 -9.64
N SER A 73 8.07 -12.99 -9.53
CA SER A 73 9.24 -12.72 -10.38
C SER A 73 9.02 -13.05 -11.86
N GLN A 74 7.98 -13.79 -12.19
CA GLN A 74 7.61 -14.08 -13.58
C GLN A 74 6.95 -12.87 -14.26
N VAL A 75 6.50 -11.88 -13.49
CA VAL A 75 5.86 -10.65 -13.99
C VAL A 75 6.86 -9.79 -14.76
N LYS A 76 6.42 -9.32 -15.95
CA LYS A 76 7.19 -8.42 -16.83
C LYS A 76 6.36 -7.20 -17.21
N ASP A 77 7.04 -6.14 -17.62
CA ASP A 77 6.46 -4.92 -18.21
C ASP A 77 5.59 -4.07 -17.28
N ILE A 78 5.64 -4.29 -15.96
CA ILE A 78 4.94 -3.51 -14.95
C ILE A 78 5.78 -3.48 -13.66
N VAL A 79 5.75 -2.36 -12.93
CA VAL A 79 6.30 -2.29 -11.57
C VAL A 79 5.26 -2.80 -10.59
N VAL A 80 5.65 -3.70 -9.70
CA VAL A 80 4.78 -4.27 -8.65
C VAL A 80 5.31 -3.85 -7.29
N VAL A 81 4.46 -3.18 -6.49
CA VAL A 81 4.77 -2.79 -5.11
C VAL A 81 3.80 -3.52 -4.18
N PHE A 82 4.33 -4.29 -3.23
CA PHE A 82 3.48 -5.14 -2.38
C PHE A 82 4.04 -5.35 -0.99
N GLY A 83 3.13 -5.53 -0.03
CA GLY A 83 3.45 -5.80 1.38
C GLY A 83 3.77 -7.27 1.64
N PHE A 84 4.80 -7.53 2.45
CA PHE A 84 5.22 -8.87 2.83
C PHE A 84 5.95 -8.87 4.18
N VAL A 85 6.24 -10.06 4.71
CA VAL A 85 7.11 -10.21 5.88
C VAL A 85 8.53 -10.43 5.41
N ASN A 86 9.40 -9.47 5.68
CA ASN A 86 10.83 -9.59 5.43
C ASN A 86 11.48 -10.25 6.65
N GLN A 87 12.00 -11.46 6.48
CA GLN A 87 12.76 -12.18 7.52
C GLN A 87 14.22 -12.25 7.12
N THR A 88 15.10 -11.70 7.97
CA THR A 88 16.53 -11.71 7.77
C THR A 88 17.17 -13.01 8.25
N GLU A 89 18.41 -13.27 7.85
CA GLU A 89 19.15 -14.52 8.21
C GLU A 89 19.36 -14.66 9.71
N ASP A 90 19.49 -13.55 10.44
CA ASP A 90 19.58 -13.51 11.91
C ASP A 90 18.23 -13.68 12.62
N GLY A 91 17.16 -13.91 11.85
CA GLY A 91 15.82 -14.21 12.36
C GLY A 91 14.96 -12.99 12.70
N GLN A 92 15.43 -11.77 12.47
CA GLN A 92 14.59 -10.57 12.64
C GLN A 92 13.48 -10.56 11.58
N ARG A 93 12.33 -10.01 11.95
CA ARG A 93 11.18 -9.87 11.06
C ARG A 93 10.80 -8.41 10.94
N TYR A 94 10.43 -8.02 9.73
CA TYR A 94 9.96 -6.67 9.41
C TYR A 94 8.63 -6.75 8.66
N ASN A 95 7.73 -5.86 9.02
CA ASN A 95 6.62 -5.50 8.14
C ASN A 95 7.23 -4.69 7.00
N ALA A 96 7.17 -5.20 5.78
CA ALA A 96 7.96 -4.68 4.68
C ALA A 96 7.18 -4.52 3.38
N ALA A 97 7.67 -3.66 2.51
CA ALA A 97 7.23 -3.52 1.13
C ALA A 97 8.38 -3.83 0.16
N ALA A 98 8.10 -4.62 -0.87
CA ALA A 98 9.01 -4.87 -1.98
C ALA A 98 8.57 -4.07 -3.21
N VAL A 99 9.55 -3.54 -3.93
CA VAL A 99 9.39 -2.98 -5.26
C VAL A 99 10.05 -3.94 -6.24
N MET A 100 9.27 -4.49 -7.16
CA MET A 100 9.76 -5.44 -8.18
C MET A 100 9.48 -4.93 -9.58
N LYS A 101 10.40 -5.18 -10.49
CA LYS A 101 10.24 -4.95 -11.92
C LYS A 101 10.95 -6.03 -12.72
N ASP A 102 10.28 -6.59 -13.71
CA ASP A 102 10.83 -7.59 -14.64
C ASP A 102 11.49 -8.78 -13.92
N GLY A 103 10.93 -9.17 -12.76
CA GLY A 103 11.41 -10.28 -11.93
C GLY A 103 12.58 -9.92 -11.01
N GLN A 104 12.99 -8.67 -10.97
CA GLN A 104 14.06 -8.19 -10.09
C GLN A 104 13.49 -7.33 -8.96
N VAL A 105 14.00 -7.53 -7.75
CA VAL A 105 13.70 -6.67 -6.60
C VAL A 105 14.56 -5.40 -6.75
N LEU A 106 13.92 -4.26 -6.95
CA LEU A 106 14.56 -2.95 -7.01
C LEU A 106 14.90 -2.40 -5.63
N GLY A 107 14.13 -2.78 -4.62
CA GLY A 107 14.35 -2.39 -3.24
C GLY A 107 13.32 -2.97 -2.29
N ILE A 108 13.68 -2.98 -1.01
CA ILE A 108 12.82 -3.39 0.10
C ILE A 108 12.78 -2.26 1.11
N TYR A 109 11.58 -1.88 1.53
CA TYR A 109 11.32 -0.95 2.62
C TYR A 109 10.84 -1.72 3.85
N ASN A 110 11.45 -1.48 4.99
CA ASN A 110 11.01 -2.01 6.28
C ASN A 110 10.30 -0.89 7.05
N LYS A 111 9.09 -1.13 7.52
CA LYS A 111 8.25 -0.19 8.28
C LYS A 111 9.02 0.36 9.47
N GLN A 112 9.01 1.70 9.63
CA GLN A 112 9.77 2.39 10.67
C GLN A 112 8.95 2.63 11.93
N ASN A 113 7.65 2.93 11.79
CA ASN A 113 6.77 3.23 12.89
C ASN A 113 5.82 2.04 13.13
N LEU A 114 6.04 1.29 14.19
CA LEU A 114 5.25 0.12 14.55
C LEU A 114 4.19 0.53 15.58
N PRO A 115 2.88 0.56 15.20
CA PRO A 115 1.83 0.85 16.15
C PRO A 115 1.73 -0.25 17.22
N ASN A 116 1.58 0.15 18.48
CA ASN A 116 1.46 -0.75 19.62
C ASN A 116 0.45 -0.18 20.63
N TYR A 117 -0.72 0.18 20.13
CA TYR A 117 -1.84 0.78 20.87
C TYR A 117 -3.16 0.32 20.27
N GLY A 118 -4.24 0.37 21.06
CA GLY A 118 -5.58 -0.07 20.63
C GLY A 118 -5.57 -1.52 20.16
N VAL A 119 -5.85 -1.74 18.89
CA VAL A 119 -5.91 -3.06 18.25
C VAL A 119 -4.57 -3.52 17.67
N PHE A 120 -3.52 -2.72 17.79
CA PHE A 120 -2.22 -3.00 17.19
C PHE A 120 -1.23 -3.55 18.22
N ASP A 121 -0.51 -4.63 17.85
CA ASP A 121 0.58 -5.23 18.64
C ASP A 121 1.78 -5.58 17.72
N GLU A 122 2.19 -4.63 16.87
CA GLU A 122 3.24 -4.90 15.87
C GLU A 122 4.63 -5.09 16.51
N LYS A 123 4.93 -4.40 17.61
CA LYS A 123 6.23 -4.53 18.29
C LYS A 123 6.50 -5.92 18.86
N ARG A 124 5.45 -6.72 19.04
CA ARG A 124 5.58 -8.12 19.45
C ARG A 124 6.22 -8.99 18.38
N TYR A 125 6.02 -8.65 17.11
CA TYR A 125 6.37 -9.50 15.97
C TYR A 125 7.46 -8.93 15.09
N PHE A 126 7.55 -7.59 14.99
CA PHE A 126 8.39 -6.90 14.04
C PHE A 126 9.44 -6.01 14.70
N SER A 127 10.57 -5.89 14.02
CA SER A 127 11.59 -4.88 14.31
C SER A 127 11.35 -3.62 13.49
N GLU A 128 11.76 -2.46 14.03
CA GLU A 128 11.64 -1.16 13.35
C GLU A 128 12.68 -1.04 12.23
N GLY A 129 12.23 -0.63 11.05
CA GLY A 129 13.10 -0.23 9.95
C GLY A 129 13.79 1.10 10.23
N GLN A 130 14.86 1.39 9.48
CA GLN A 130 15.64 2.63 9.69
C GLN A 130 15.95 3.38 8.39
N GLN A 131 15.63 2.80 7.23
CA GLN A 131 16.02 3.36 5.94
C GLN A 131 14.80 3.68 5.09
N HIS A 132 14.86 4.81 4.38
CA HIS A 132 13.88 5.13 3.37
C HIS A 132 14.15 4.37 2.07
N LEU A 133 13.11 4.04 1.35
CA LEU A 133 13.19 3.50 -0.01
C LEU A 133 12.68 4.55 -1.00
N VAL A 134 13.55 4.93 -1.91
CA VAL A 134 13.22 5.74 -3.08
C VAL A 134 13.65 4.98 -4.32
N PHE A 135 12.79 4.92 -5.32
CA PHE A 135 13.13 4.36 -6.63
C PHE A 135 12.66 5.29 -7.75
N GLU A 136 13.28 5.15 -8.92
CA GLU A 136 12.92 5.94 -10.10
C GLU A 136 12.30 5.03 -11.17
N TYR A 137 11.20 5.49 -11.75
CA TYR A 137 10.56 4.83 -12.89
C TYR A 137 9.96 5.87 -13.83
N LEU A 138 10.19 5.73 -15.13
CA LEU A 138 9.76 6.67 -16.19
C LEU A 138 10.21 8.13 -15.97
N GLY A 139 11.34 8.33 -15.26
CA GLY A 139 11.88 9.64 -14.90
C GLY A 139 11.08 10.32 -13.77
N HIS A 140 10.35 9.56 -12.96
CA HIS A 140 9.59 10.00 -11.81
C HIS A 140 10.10 9.29 -10.55
N LYS A 141 10.28 10.04 -9.45
CA LYS A 141 10.77 9.51 -8.18
C LYS A 141 9.63 9.15 -7.24
N PHE A 142 9.63 7.88 -6.84
CA PHE A 142 8.67 7.32 -5.89
C PHE A 142 9.32 7.03 -4.54
N GLY A 143 8.65 7.39 -3.45
CA GLY A 143 8.94 6.91 -2.11
C GLY A 143 7.96 5.84 -1.69
N VAL A 144 8.34 5.00 -0.72
CA VAL A 144 7.48 3.95 -0.17
C VAL A 144 7.34 4.13 1.33
N LEU A 145 6.11 4.06 1.84
CA LEU A 145 5.77 4.04 3.26
C LEU A 145 4.74 2.93 3.54
N ILE A 146 4.64 2.54 4.81
CA ILE A 146 3.65 1.56 5.27
C ILE A 146 2.84 2.17 6.42
N CYS A 147 1.54 2.35 6.18
CA CYS A 147 0.49 2.67 7.15
C CYS A 147 0.89 3.75 8.17
N GLU A 148 1.25 3.39 9.40
CA GLU A 148 1.62 4.29 10.51
C GLU A 148 2.76 5.26 10.14
N ASP A 149 3.63 4.88 9.22
CA ASP A 149 4.71 5.75 8.76
C ASP A 149 4.18 7.06 8.16
N ALA A 150 3.03 7.02 7.48
CA ALA A 150 2.41 8.19 6.88
C ALA A 150 1.77 9.15 7.90
N TRP A 151 1.54 8.69 9.12
CA TRP A 151 1.04 9.53 10.23
C TRP A 151 2.17 10.18 11.03
N SER A 152 3.40 9.71 10.84
CA SER A 152 4.60 10.30 11.43
C SER A 152 5.13 11.44 10.56
N LEU A 153 4.87 12.69 10.95
CA LEU A 153 5.38 13.86 10.23
C LEU A 153 6.89 13.81 10.01
N ASN A 154 7.65 13.30 10.98
CA ASN A 154 9.10 13.18 10.87
C ASN A 154 9.50 12.22 9.75
N THR A 155 8.88 11.04 9.67
CA THR A 155 9.17 10.02 8.66
C THR A 155 8.86 10.54 7.24
N VAL A 156 7.68 11.16 7.06
CA VAL A 156 7.27 11.70 5.76
C VAL A 156 8.13 12.89 5.36
N HIS A 157 8.47 13.77 6.31
CA HIS A 157 9.33 14.92 6.05
C HIS A 157 10.74 14.48 5.62
N GLN A 158 11.35 13.51 6.30
CA GLN A 158 12.66 12.98 5.90
C GLN A 158 12.61 12.36 4.50
N LEU A 159 11.56 11.62 4.17
CA LEU A 159 11.38 11.06 2.84
C LEU A 159 11.23 12.16 1.77
N SER A 160 10.48 13.22 2.06
CA SER A 160 10.28 14.34 1.13
C SER A 160 11.58 15.06 0.76
N GLN A 161 12.56 15.11 1.67
CA GLN A 161 13.88 15.70 1.44
C GLN A 161 14.72 14.92 0.40
N LEU A 162 14.33 13.70 0.03
CA LEU A 162 14.99 12.90 -1.00
C LEU A 162 14.49 13.23 -2.42
N ASN A 163 13.78 14.35 -2.60
CA ASN A 163 13.18 14.80 -3.85
C ASN A 163 12.18 13.79 -4.44
N VAL A 164 11.38 13.17 -3.58
CA VAL A 164 10.28 12.30 -3.97
C VAL A 164 9.12 13.12 -4.51
N GLU A 165 8.53 12.68 -5.60
CA GLU A 165 7.40 13.37 -6.27
C GLU A 165 6.06 12.70 -5.94
N THR A 166 6.09 11.37 -5.70
CA THR A 166 4.92 10.59 -5.29
C THR A 166 5.31 9.60 -4.21
N VAL A 167 4.53 9.52 -3.14
CA VAL A 167 4.69 8.51 -2.08
C VAL A 167 3.60 7.45 -2.23
N LEU A 168 4.03 6.20 -2.30
CA LEU A 168 3.18 5.01 -2.31
C LEU A 168 3.04 4.53 -0.86
N ILE A 169 1.81 4.51 -0.35
CA ILE A 169 1.51 4.15 1.03
C ILE A 169 0.69 2.87 1.02
N LEU A 170 1.27 1.79 1.53
CA LEU A 170 0.64 0.48 1.65
C LEU A 170 -0.04 0.41 3.02
N ASN A 171 -1.33 0.10 3.07
CA ASN A 171 -2.08 0.20 4.32
C ASN A 171 -2.90 -1.06 4.62
N ALA A 172 -3.00 -1.32 5.92
CA ALA A 172 -4.02 -2.13 6.56
C ALA A 172 -4.62 -1.31 7.71
N SER A 173 -5.26 -0.19 7.33
CA SER A 173 -5.87 0.74 8.28
C SER A 173 -7.29 0.30 8.59
N PRO A 174 -7.59 -0.09 9.87
CA PRO A 174 -8.92 -0.55 10.25
C PRO A 174 -9.97 0.54 10.12
N TYR A 175 -11.20 0.09 9.87
CA TYR A 175 -12.38 0.94 9.84
C TYR A 175 -12.75 1.39 11.27
N GLU A 176 -13.09 2.65 11.36
CA GLU A 176 -13.82 3.28 12.45
C GLU A 176 -14.78 4.30 11.84
N VAL A 177 -15.89 4.60 12.51
CA VAL A 177 -16.84 5.63 12.05
C VAL A 177 -16.12 6.97 11.85
N GLY A 178 -16.23 7.53 10.64
CA GLY A 178 -15.56 8.78 10.26
C GLY A 178 -14.07 8.67 9.91
N LYS A 179 -13.46 7.52 10.06
CA LYS A 179 -12.04 7.28 9.73
C LYS A 179 -11.72 7.52 8.24
N PRO A 180 -12.58 7.12 7.28
CA PRO A 180 -12.32 7.39 5.86
C PRO A 180 -12.15 8.89 5.58
N GLN A 181 -13.04 9.72 6.11
CA GLN A 181 -12.95 11.18 5.96
C GLN A 181 -11.72 11.77 6.66
N HIS A 182 -11.41 11.27 7.86
CA HIS A 182 -10.22 11.70 8.61
C HIS A 182 -8.92 11.38 7.84
N ARG A 183 -8.80 10.18 7.24
CA ARG A 183 -7.67 9.82 6.37
C ARG A 183 -7.50 10.78 5.20
N LEU A 184 -8.58 11.05 4.47
CA LEU A 184 -8.56 11.96 3.32
C LEU A 184 -8.12 13.37 3.72
N THR A 185 -8.68 13.92 4.80
CA THR A 185 -8.35 15.26 5.27
C THR A 185 -6.88 15.37 5.69
N THR A 186 -6.42 14.46 6.55
CA THR A 186 -5.05 14.48 7.08
C THR A 186 -4.01 14.27 5.97
N MET A 187 -4.25 13.31 5.08
CA MET A 187 -3.33 13.05 3.96
C MET A 187 -3.36 14.20 2.93
N GLY A 188 -4.51 14.87 2.75
CA GLY A 188 -4.63 16.06 1.90
C GLY A 188 -3.81 17.23 2.43
N GLU A 189 -3.86 17.48 3.73
CA GLU A 189 -3.04 18.50 4.38
C GLU A 189 -1.55 18.19 4.28
N LEU A 190 -1.17 16.92 4.50
CA LEU A 190 0.20 16.44 4.38
C LEU A 190 0.75 16.60 2.95
N ALA A 191 -0.01 16.19 1.93
CA ALA A 191 0.36 16.32 0.53
C ALA A 191 0.62 17.79 0.16
N LYS A 192 -0.27 18.69 0.58
CA LYS A 192 -0.17 20.11 0.36
C LYS A 192 1.03 20.75 1.09
N GLN A 193 1.25 20.36 2.35
CA GLN A 193 2.36 20.90 3.16
C GLN A 193 3.72 20.53 2.58
N LEU A 194 3.88 19.30 2.08
CA LEU A 194 5.15 18.76 1.61
C LEU A 194 5.31 18.82 0.09
N HIS A 195 4.29 19.29 -0.64
CA HIS A 195 4.26 19.37 -2.11
C HIS A 195 4.58 18.03 -2.80
N ILE A 196 3.96 16.94 -2.31
CA ILE A 196 4.11 15.57 -2.83
C ILE A 196 2.73 14.97 -3.17
N ASN A 197 2.69 14.14 -4.21
CA ASN A 197 1.49 13.34 -4.49
C ASN A 197 1.48 12.11 -3.57
N LEU A 198 0.28 11.66 -3.15
CA LEU A 198 0.11 10.48 -2.32
C LEU A 198 -0.77 9.46 -3.03
N VAL A 199 -0.34 8.20 -3.05
CA VAL A 199 -1.12 7.04 -3.49
C VAL A 199 -1.32 6.14 -2.27
N TYR A 200 -2.53 6.14 -1.72
CA TYR A 200 -2.91 5.42 -0.51
C TYR A 200 -3.70 4.18 -0.88
N THR A 201 -3.09 3.01 -0.74
CA THR A 201 -3.73 1.72 -1.08
C THR A 201 -4.02 0.96 0.21
N ASN A 202 -5.31 0.73 0.50
CA ASN A 202 -5.76 0.08 1.71
C ASN A 202 -6.41 -1.28 1.40
N GLN A 203 -6.23 -2.26 2.31
CA GLN A 203 -6.93 -3.53 2.19
C GLN A 203 -8.43 -3.40 2.49
N VAL A 204 -9.21 -4.36 1.99
CA VAL A 204 -10.64 -4.49 2.25
C VAL A 204 -10.94 -5.92 2.66
N CYS A 205 -11.35 -6.14 3.90
CA CYS A 205 -11.75 -7.46 4.42
C CYS A 205 -12.32 -7.32 5.83
N GLY A 206 -12.91 -8.41 6.34
CA GLY A 206 -13.14 -8.64 7.77
C GLY A 206 -12.15 -9.66 8.29
N GLN A 207 -11.53 -9.42 9.43
CA GLN A 207 -10.61 -10.34 10.09
C GLN A 207 -10.73 -10.21 11.60
N ASP A 208 -11.13 -11.31 12.26
CA ASP A 208 -11.45 -11.33 13.70
C ASP A 208 -12.42 -10.18 14.06
N ASP A 209 -12.06 -9.32 15.00
CA ASP A 209 -12.84 -8.17 15.42
C ASP A 209 -12.58 -6.91 14.59
N LEU A 210 -11.78 -7.00 13.49
CA LEU A 210 -11.41 -5.87 12.65
C LEU A 210 -12.11 -5.91 11.30
N ILE A 211 -12.54 -4.74 10.86
CA ILE A 211 -13.03 -4.50 9.51
C ILE A 211 -12.07 -3.52 8.83
N PHE A 212 -11.76 -3.78 7.57
CA PHE A 212 -10.97 -2.91 6.73
C PHE A 212 -11.84 -2.45 5.56
N ASP A 213 -12.05 -1.14 5.48
CA ASP A 213 -13.00 -0.55 4.55
C ASP A 213 -12.45 -0.33 3.14
N GLY A 214 -11.15 -0.53 2.93
CA GLY A 214 -10.53 -0.09 1.68
C GLY A 214 -10.46 1.43 1.62
N THR A 215 -11.35 2.05 0.85
CA THR A 215 -11.37 3.51 0.61
C THR A 215 -9.98 4.01 0.20
N SER A 216 -9.35 3.31 -0.74
CA SER A 216 -8.07 3.70 -1.32
C SER A 216 -8.21 5.00 -2.10
N PHE A 217 -7.17 5.83 -2.12
CA PHE A 217 -7.27 7.14 -2.77
C PHE A 217 -5.93 7.63 -3.34
N VAL A 218 -6.02 8.63 -4.20
CA VAL A 218 -4.88 9.40 -4.70
C VAL A 218 -5.12 10.88 -4.43
N ILE A 219 -4.11 11.53 -3.86
CA ILE A 219 -4.14 12.97 -3.55
C ILE A 219 -2.98 13.64 -4.27
N ASN A 220 -3.25 14.74 -4.91
CA ASN A 220 -2.26 15.59 -5.56
C ASN A 220 -1.50 16.46 -4.57
N GLN A 221 -0.34 16.95 -4.98
CA GLN A 221 0.54 17.82 -4.19
C GLN A 221 -0.09 19.15 -3.73
N ASP A 222 -1.23 19.54 -4.28
CA ASP A 222 -2.03 20.70 -3.86
C ASP A 222 -3.12 20.34 -2.83
N GLY A 223 -3.22 19.06 -2.44
CA GLY A 223 -4.20 18.51 -1.52
C GLY A 223 -5.51 18.09 -2.19
N THR A 224 -5.66 18.21 -3.51
CA THR A 224 -6.88 17.77 -4.21
C THR A 224 -6.92 16.27 -4.35
N THR A 225 -8.10 15.67 -4.09
CA THR A 225 -8.32 14.25 -4.32
C THR A 225 -8.50 13.98 -5.82
N ALA A 226 -7.61 13.16 -6.39
CA ALA A 226 -7.67 12.77 -7.79
C ALA A 226 -8.45 11.48 -8.02
N LEU A 227 -8.41 10.56 -7.05
CA LEU A 227 -9.17 9.31 -7.05
C LEU A 227 -9.59 8.97 -5.63
N GLN A 228 -10.80 8.47 -5.46
CA GLN A 228 -11.28 7.84 -4.23
C GLN A 228 -12.09 6.60 -4.59
N ALA A 229 -11.63 5.44 -4.17
CA ALA A 229 -12.32 4.18 -4.32
C ALA A 229 -13.53 4.08 -3.37
N PRO A 230 -14.58 3.32 -3.72
CA PRO A 230 -15.67 3.04 -2.80
C PRO A 230 -15.20 2.22 -1.60
N SER A 231 -15.85 2.41 -0.46
CA SER A 231 -15.65 1.58 0.74
C SER A 231 -16.21 0.17 0.54
N PHE A 232 -15.65 -0.81 1.24
CA PHE A 232 -16.11 -2.20 1.37
C PHE A 232 -16.23 -2.98 0.05
N LYS A 233 -15.51 -2.56 -0.99
CA LYS A 233 -15.52 -3.22 -2.29
C LYS A 233 -14.11 -3.58 -2.74
N GLU A 234 -13.85 -4.88 -2.94
CA GLU A 234 -12.62 -5.34 -3.56
C GLU A 234 -12.64 -5.07 -5.06
N ASP A 235 -11.64 -4.31 -5.57
CA ASP A 235 -11.48 -4.04 -7.00
C ASP A 235 -10.10 -3.42 -7.31
N LEU A 236 -9.80 -3.20 -8.59
CA LEU A 236 -8.67 -2.41 -9.08
C LEU A 236 -9.15 -1.01 -9.49
N TYR A 237 -8.48 0.01 -8.98
CA TYR A 237 -8.76 1.40 -9.31
C TYR A 237 -7.55 2.02 -10.01
N TYR A 238 -7.78 2.90 -10.98
CA TYR A 238 -6.72 3.39 -11.85
C TYR A 238 -6.60 4.90 -11.79
N ALA A 239 -5.38 5.41 -11.56
CA ALA A 239 -5.04 6.82 -11.60
C ALA A 239 -4.02 7.10 -12.70
N GLU A 240 -4.23 8.15 -13.49
CA GLU A 240 -3.35 8.57 -14.56
C GLU A 240 -2.57 9.83 -14.15
N TYR A 241 -1.25 9.72 -14.10
CA TYR A 241 -0.35 10.85 -13.88
C TYR A 241 -0.07 11.59 -15.18
N ALA A 242 -0.32 12.89 -15.20
CA ALA A 242 -0.03 13.77 -16.31
C ALA A 242 1.28 14.54 -16.06
N ALA A 243 2.33 14.17 -16.76
CA ALA A 243 3.68 14.74 -16.57
C ALA A 243 3.74 16.26 -16.75
N GLU A 244 2.95 16.81 -17.67
CA GLU A 244 2.90 18.25 -17.95
C GLU A 244 2.28 19.03 -16.76
N GLN A 245 1.34 18.42 -16.04
CA GLN A 245 0.64 19.02 -14.91
C GLN A 245 1.33 18.68 -13.57
N LYS A 246 2.25 17.72 -13.56
CA LYS A 246 2.87 17.14 -12.35
C LYS A 246 1.82 16.65 -11.32
N ALA A 247 0.71 16.16 -11.81
CA ALA A 247 -0.45 15.76 -11.00
C ALA A 247 -1.19 14.57 -11.62
N PHE A 248 -1.93 13.85 -10.80
CA PHE A 248 -2.88 12.85 -11.26
C PHE A 248 -4.16 13.55 -11.74
N LYS A 249 -4.71 13.06 -12.86
CA LYS A 249 -5.99 13.51 -13.37
C LYS A 249 -7.11 13.11 -12.40
N VAL A 250 -8.05 14.01 -12.19
CA VAL A 250 -9.26 13.68 -11.43
C VAL A 250 -10.08 12.66 -12.21
N THR A 251 -10.39 11.54 -11.56
CA THR A 251 -11.14 10.44 -12.16
C THR A 251 -12.35 10.07 -11.30
N THR A 252 -12.41 8.87 -10.75
CA THR A 252 -13.51 8.41 -9.91
C THR A 252 -13.37 8.94 -8.49
N ILE A 253 -14.33 9.73 -8.04
CA ILE A 253 -14.48 10.13 -6.65
C ILE A 253 -15.76 9.49 -6.12
N SER A 254 -15.60 8.37 -5.42
CA SER A 254 -16.74 7.74 -4.73
C SER A 254 -17.10 8.58 -3.50
N PRO A 255 -18.39 8.83 -3.25
CA PRO A 255 -18.79 9.57 -2.06
C PRO A 255 -18.41 8.79 -0.79
N VAL A 256 -18.03 9.52 0.25
CA VAL A 256 -17.97 8.94 1.60
C VAL A 256 -19.42 8.58 1.98
N LEU A 257 -19.62 7.38 2.47
CA LEU A 257 -20.92 6.91 2.92
C LEU A 257 -21.36 7.71 4.16
N ASP A 258 -22.65 7.86 4.34
CA ASP A 258 -23.16 8.32 5.64
C ASP A 258 -22.97 7.22 6.71
N THR A 259 -22.99 7.62 7.97
CA THR A 259 -22.70 6.73 9.11
C THR A 259 -23.57 5.47 9.12
N MET A 260 -24.84 5.59 8.73
CA MET A 260 -25.75 4.42 8.71
C MET A 260 -25.37 3.46 7.57
N ALA A 261 -25.06 3.98 6.40
CA ALA A 261 -24.62 3.19 5.27
C ALA A 261 -23.24 2.54 5.53
N GLU A 262 -22.31 3.25 6.21
CA GLU A 262 -21.03 2.70 6.64
C GLU A 262 -21.22 1.49 7.58
N ILE A 263 -22.06 1.63 8.62
CA ILE A 263 -22.32 0.56 9.60
C ILE A 263 -23.01 -0.66 8.96
N TYR A 264 -23.86 -0.43 7.95
CA TYR A 264 -24.57 -1.52 7.26
C TYR A 264 -23.72 -2.29 6.26
N GLN A 265 -22.66 -1.67 5.73
CA GLN A 265 -21.78 -2.29 4.73
C GLN A 265 -20.52 -2.92 5.34
N GLY A 266 -20.11 -2.44 6.52
CA GLY A 266 -19.02 -3.02 7.31
C GLY A 266 -19.51 -4.17 8.18
#